data_355f6889e1a9dcfd2143d4a09fefd7e9
#
_entry.id   355f6889e1a9dcfd2143d4a09fefd7e9
#
_cell.length_a   1.000
_cell.length_b   1.000
_cell.length_c   1.000
_cell.angle_alpha   90.00
_cell.angle_beta   90.00
_cell.angle_gamma   90.00
#
_symmetry.space_group_name_H-M   'P 1'
#
loop_
_entity.id
_entity.type
_entity.pdbx_description
1 polymer ?
#
loop_
_entity_poly.entity_id
_entity_poly.type
_entity_poly.pdbx_seq_one_letter_code
_entity_poly.pdbx_strand_id
1 'polypeptide(L)'
;MTDPQFQAVKVLLFDPDPAMRHNTRSALLNTGFGEVVACADPVEFEDKAEAGEFDLILAETGIADLATHQIIHEIRSHKIGRDPFVNVVLSLWNSEPDVVDRVMKSGADDLITRPMSRSQIVSRIQRLVATRKPFVVTADYIGPDRRLMARTPGAMPAIIVPNSLKAKAENRPELSATPEAIQLAMKVVNERKISIYTEQLMRLSSAVVLLFGTTGLARDRRAIVAAMQDRNGGLAAVVKGTRFEHVTSLSDALDDLLQSIDVEGRALSDKDRELLSQIPYAIHKACMEVHHTASLAFDIRDVSSQLRNKQTRQNIGAPLENKINSPLFD
;
A
#
# COMPACT_ATOMS: atom_id res chain seq x y z
N MET A 1 -5.76 12.02 34.30
CA MET A 1 -4.53 11.24 34.08
C MET A 1 -4.45 11.00 32.57
N THR A 2 -3.34 11.35 31.93
CA THR A 2 -3.07 11.08 30.52
C THR A 2 -2.79 9.59 30.35
N ASP A 3 -3.32 8.99 29.30
CA ASP A 3 -3.01 7.59 28.99
C ASP A 3 -1.53 7.50 28.54
N PRO A 4 -0.65 6.82 29.30
CA PRO A 4 0.77 6.76 28.99
C PRO A 4 1.10 6.08 27.65
N GLN A 5 0.16 5.34 27.08
CA GLN A 5 0.33 4.62 25.80
C GLN A 5 0.59 5.57 24.62
N PHE A 6 0.07 6.80 24.65
CA PHE A 6 0.17 7.72 23.49
C PHE A 6 1.24 8.81 23.67
N GLN A 7 1.98 8.83 24.76
CA GLN A 7 2.96 9.89 25.03
C GLN A 7 4.07 10.00 23.96
N ALA A 8 4.47 8.87 23.38
CA ALA A 8 5.50 8.83 22.34
C ALA A 8 4.96 9.00 20.91
N VAL A 9 3.63 9.07 20.75
CA VAL A 9 2.97 9.14 19.43
C VAL A 9 2.95 10.57 18.92
N LYS A 10 3.37 10.75 17.65
CA LYS A 10 3.31 12.03 16.94
C LYS A 10 2.13 12.04 15.97
N VAL A 11 1.31 13.08 16.07
CA VAL A 11 0.10 13.24 15.25
C VAL A 11 0.22 14.47 14.35
N LEU A 12 -0.07 14.31 13.06
CA LEU A 12 -0.34 15.42 12.15
C LEU A 12 -1.86 15.62 12.06
N LEU A 13 -2.31 16.81 12.42
CA LEU A 13 -3.72 17.21 12.38
C LEU A 13 -3.92 18.29 11.34
N PHE A 14 -4.69 18.00 10.30
CA PHE A 14 -5.15 18.97 9.33
C PHE A 14 -6.64 19.26 9.51
N ASP A 15 -6.98 20.52 9.68
CA ASP A 15 -8.36 20.99 9.71
C ASP A 15 -8.39 22.48 9.38
N PRO A 16 -9.07 22.92 8.29
CA PRO A 16 -9.17 24.33 7.93
C PRO A 16 -10.01 25.13 8.94
N ASP A 17 -10.99 24.48 9.61
CA ASP A 17 -11.81 25.15 10.62
C ASP A 17 -11.02 25.33 11.92
N PRO A 18 -10.80 26.58 12.40
CA PRO A 18 -10.00 26.83 13.58
C PRO A 18 -10.62 26.28 14.88
N ALA A 19 -11.95 26.25 14.98
CA ALA A 19 -12.63 25.74 16.18
C ALA A 19 -12.52 24.20 16.22
N MET A 20 -12.76 23.53 15.09
CA MET A 20 -12.62 22.08 14.99
C MET A 20 -11.17 21.64 15.20
N ARG A 21 -10.22 22.35 14.60
CA ARG A 21 -8.79 22.11 14.79
C ARG A 21 -8.37 22.23 16.25
N HIS A 22 -8.79 23.31 16.92
CA HIS A 22 -8.51 23.51 18.34
C HIS A 22 -9.12 22.40 19.20
N ASN A 23 -10.41 22.09 19.00
CA ASN A 23 -11.12 21.07 19.77
C ASN A 23 -10.52 19.69 19.58
N THR A 24 -10.20 19.32 18.35
CA THR A 24 -9.58 18.03 18.01
C THR A 24 -8.17 17.92 18.62
N ARG A 25 -7.36 18.97 18.49
CA ARG A 25 -6.03 19.02 19.11
C ARG A 25 -6.11 18.87 20.63
N SER A 26 -7.01 19.62 21.27
CA SER A 26 -7.22 19.53 22.72
C SER A 26 -7.71 18.14 23.16
N ALA A 27 -8.60 17.51 22.38
CA ALA A 27 -9.08 16.16 22.66
C ALA A 27 -7.94 15.12 22.61
N LEU A 28 -7.04 15.23 21.62
CA LEU A 28 -5.87 14.35 21.49
C LEU A 28 -4.89 14.54 22.66
N LEU A 29 -4.49 15.79 22.95
CA LEU A 29 -3.59 16.08 24.07
C LEU A 29 -4.16 15.61 25.42
N ASN A 30 -5.46 15.84 25.65
CA ASN A 30 -6.14 15.36 26.85
C ASN A 30 -6.30 13.84 26.92
N THR A 31 -6.06 13.12 25.81
CA THR A 31 -6.04 11.64 25.76
C THR A 31 -4.65 11.09 26.03
N GLY A 32 -3.62 11.94 26.04
CA GLY A 32 -2.25 11.56 26.37
C GLY A 32 -1.28 11.52 25.18
N PHE A 33 -1.70 12.04 24.01
CA PHE A 33 -0.76 12.20 22.91
C PHE A 33 0.30 13.24 23.25
N GLY A 34 1.58 12.88 23.05
CA GLY A 34 2.67 13.78 23.43
C GLY A 34 2.89 14.94 22.47
N GLU A 35 2.72 14.70 21.19
CA GLU A 35 2.94 15.71 20.16
C GLU A 35 1.79 15.73 19.13
N VAL A 36 1.15 16.90 18.97
CA VAL A 36 0.12 17.13 17.96
C VAL A 36 0.47 18.39 17.17
N VAL A 37 0.99 18.17 15.96
CA VAL A 37 1.29 19.23 15.00
C VAL A 37 0.02 19.51 14.21
N ALA A 38 -0.50 20.73 14.32
CA ALA A 38 -1.75 21.12 13.67
C ALA A 38 -1.48 22.15 12.56
N CYS A 39 -2.16 22.01 11.44
CA CYS A 39 -2.11 22.94 10.29
C CYS A 39 -3.52 23.22 9.77
N ALA A 40 -3.66 24.36 9.08
CA ALA A 40 -4.92 24.86 8.55
C ALA A 40 -4.93 24.90 7.02
N ASP A 41 -3.76 24.96 6.42
CA ASP A 41 -3.57 25.13 4.99
C ASP A 41 -3.19 23.78 4.35
N PRO A 42 -3.74 23.44 3.17
CA PRO A 42 -3.45 22.17 2.50
C PRO A 42 -1.99 22.04 2.05
N VAL A 43 -1.35 23.13 1.63
CA VAL A 43 0.07 23.13 1.22
C VAL A 43 0.94 22.88 2.44
N GLU A 44 0.65 23.56 3.56
CA GLU A 44 1.33 23.30 4.83
C GLU A 44 1.14 21.85 5.30
N PHE A 45 -0.04 21.26 5.05
CA PHE A 45 -0.30 19.86 5.37
C PHE A 45 0.56 18.92 4.53
N GLU A 46 0.66 19.16 3.23
CA GLU A 46 1.49 18.38 2.31
C GLU A 46 2.97 18.48 2.68
N ASP A 47 3.49 19.71 2.88
CA ASP A 47 4.88 19.96 3.29
C ASP A 47 5.24 19.24 4.60
N LYS A 48 4.32 19.27 5.58
CA LYS A 48 4.53 18.58 6.86
C LYS A 48 4.45 17.06 6.70
N ALA A 49 3.56 16.55 5.87
CA ALA A 49 3.44 15.12 5.59
C ALA A 49 4.68 14.60 4.86
N GLU A 50 5.29 15.40 3.99
CA GLU A 50 6.52 15.05 3.28
C GLU A 50 7.75 15.05 4.20
N ALA A 51 7.92 16.12 4.98
CA ALA A 51 9.12 16.32 5.81
C ALA A 51 9.08 15.58 7.15
N GLY A 52 7.88 15.34 7.70
CA GLY A 52 7.70 14.86 9.06
C GLY A 52 7.67 13.34 9.20
N GLU A 53 7.93 12.91 10.45
CA GLU A 53 7.76 11.52 10.89
C GLU A 53 6.56 11.47 11.84
N PHE A 54 5.41 11.09 11.31
CA PHE A 54 4.17 10.98 12.07
C PHE A 54 3.72 9.51 12.18
N ASP A 55 3.10 9.17 13.29
CA ASP A 55 2.53 7.84 13.53
C ASP A 55 1.04 7.79 13.18
N LEU A 56 0.41 8.97 13.19
CA LEU A 56 -1.00 9.14 12.90
C LEU A 56 -1.22 10.45 12.13
N ILE A 57 -1.99 10.39 11.06
CA ILE A 57 -2.55 11.54 10.37
C ILE A 57 -4.05 11.56 10.66
N LEU A 58 -4.55 12.68 11.18
CA LEU A 58 -5.97 12.98 11.30
C LEU A 58 -6.26 14.20 10.45
N ALA A 59 -7.01 14.04 9.36
CA ALA A 59 -7.21 15.11 8.41
C ALA A 59 -8.69 15.27 8.04
N GLU A 60 -9.11 16.51 7.86
CA GLU A 60 -10.41 16.85 7.28
C GLU A 60 -10.38 16.66 5.76
N THR A 61 -11.47 16.12 5.21
CA THR A 61 -11.68 15.99 3.78
C THR A 61 -13.16 16.20 3.46
N GLY A 62 -13.46 16.68 2.25
CA GLY A 62 -14.85 16.89 1.83
C GLY A 62 -15.20 18.31 1.45
N ILE A 63 -14.29 19.27 1.66
CA ILE A 63 -14.39 20.59 1.03
C ILE A 63 -13.92 20.42 -0.42
N ALA A 64 -14.72 20.90 -1.37
CA ALA A 64 -14.57 20.61 -2.80
C ALA A 64 -13.18 20.93 -3.39
N ASP A 65 -12.48 21.90 -2.81
CA ASP A 65 -11.18 22.38 -3.31
C ASP A 65 -9.97 21.80 -2.56
N LEU A 66 -10.21 20.99 -1.51
CA LEU A 66 -9.13 20.41 -0.73
C LEU A 66 -8.85 18.97 -1.19
N ALA A 67 -7.76 18.79 -1.88
CA ALA A 67 -7.34 17.49 -2.40
C ALA A 67 -6.74 16.57 -1.31
N THR A 68 -7.18 16.66 -0.05
CA THR A 68 -6.65 15.87 1.07
C THR A 68 -6.62 14.37 0.77
N HIS A 69 -7.69 13.84 0.15
CA HIS A 69 -7.73 12.43 -0.24
C HIS A 69 -6.68 12.08 -1.31
N GLN A 70 -6.30 13.04 -2.17
CA GLN A 70 -5.24 12.86 -3.16
C GLN A 70 -3.87 12.83 -2.48
N ILE A 71 -3.59 13.72 -1.53
CA ILE A 71 -2.35 13.72 -0.74
C ILE A 71 -2.20 12.36 -0.02
N ILE A 72 -3.28 11.83 0.59
CA ILE A 72 -3.23 10.51 1.21
C ILE A 72 -2.93 9.41 0.19
N HIS A 73 -3.52 9.48 -1.00
CA HIS A 73 -3.22 8.53 -2.09
C HIS A 73 -1.74 8.60 -2.52
N GLU A 74 -1.17 9.79 -2.56
CA GLU A 74 0.24 10.01 -2.90
C GLU A 74 1.18 9.49 -1.79
N ILE A 75 0.83 9.68 -0.52
CA ILE A 75 1.52 9.04 0.62
C ILE A 75 1.49 7.51 0.45
N ARG A 76 0.33 6.91 0.19
CA ARG A 76 0.19 5.45 -0.01
C ARG A 76 0.99 4.93 -1.20
N SER A 77 1.15 5.77 -2.22
CA SER A 77 1.96 5.47 -3.41
C SER A 77 3.45 5.74 -3.22
N HIS A 78 3.86 6.19 -2.01
CA HIS A 78 5.24 6.57 -1.65
C HIS A 78 5.81 7.66 -2.56
N LYS A 79 4.95 8.60 -2.98
CA LYS A 79 5.34 9.82 -3.70
C LYS A 79 5.60 10.97 -2.74
N ILE A 80 4.92 10.97 -1.59
CA ILE A 80 5.03 11.97 -0.52
C ILE A 80 5.36 11.25 0.78
N GLY A 81 6.25 11.82 1.58
CA GLY A 81 6.60 11.37 2.91
C GLY A 81 7.47 10.12 2.96
N ARG A 82 7.89 9.76 4.17
CA ARG A 82 8.81 8.65 4.43
C ARG A 82 8.12 7.32 4.71
N ASP A 83 6.92 7.37 5.32
CA ASP A 83 6.16 6.17 5.69
C ASP A 83 4.83 6.09 4.91
N PRO A 84 4.77 5.29 3.82
CA PRO A 84 3.54 5.08 3.07
C PRO A 84 2.48 4.31 3.87
N PHE A 85 2.85 3.77 5.02
CA PHE A 85 1.99 2.96 5.88
C PHE A 85 1.54 3.69 7.15
N VAL A 86 1.81 4.99 7.27
CA VAL A 86 1.32 5.81 8.39
C VAL A 86 -0.19 5.60 8.61
N ASN A 87 -0.62 5.57 9.87
CA ASN A 87 -2.06 5.43 10.17
C ASN A 87 -2.80 6.72 9.76
N VAL A 88 -3.91 6.59 9.03
CA VAL A 88 -4.67 7.73 8.52
C VAL A 88 -6.14 7.59 8.91
N VAL A 89 -6.67 8.60 9.60
CA VAL A 89 -8.09 8.77 9.86
C VAL A 89 -8.56 10.04 9.16
N LEU A 90 -9.54 9.92 8.28
CA LEU A 90 -10.13 11.08 7.63
C LEU A 90 -11.45 11.45 8.30
N SER A 91 -11.76 12.74 8.34
CA SER A 91 -13.04 13.23 8.83
C SER A 91 -13.75 14.04 7.75
N LEU A 92 -15.09 13.90 7.66
CA LEU A 92 -15.90 14.59 6.66
C LEU A 92 -17.27 14.97 7.20
N TRP A 93 -17.84 16.05 6.63
CA TRP A 93 -19.20 16.52 6.90
C TRP A 93 -20.25 15.80 6.05
N ASN A 94 -19.92 15.56 4.80
CA ASN A 94 -20.84 14.96 3.85
C ASN A 94 -20.63 13.43 3.83
N SER A 95 -21.65 12.68 4.19
CA SER A 95 -21.65 11.21 4.19
C SER A 95 -22.35 10.60 2.97
N GLU A 96 -22.51 11.37 1.87
CA GLU A 96 -23.04 10.82 0.63
C GLU A 96 -22.17 9.67 0.11
N PRO A 97 -22.77 8.59 -0.41
CA PRO A 97 -22.04 7.37 -0.80
C PRO A 97 -20.86 7.64 -1.75
N ASP A 98 -21.03 8.54 -2.72
CA ASP A 98 -20.00 8.86 -3.72
C ASP A 98 -18.80 9.59 -3.10
N VAL A 99 -19.05 10.47 -2.12
CA VAL A 99 -17.99 11.17 -1.37
C VAL A 99 -17.24 10.19 -0.50
N VAL A 100 -17.96 9.37 0.25
CA VAL A 100 -17.38 8.31 1.10
C VAL A 100 -16.54 7.35 0.26
N ASP A 101 -17.04 6.89 -0.88
CA ASP A 101 -16.30 5.97 -1.78
C ASP A 101 -15.00 6.61 -2.29
N ARG A 102 -15.04 7.87 -2.72
CA ARG A 102 -13.86 8.63 -3.16
C ARG A 102 -12.81 8.75 -2.05
N VAL A 103 -13.26 9.16 -0.86
CA VAL A 103 -12.38 9.30 0.32
C VAL A 103 -11.78 7.96 0.71
N MET A 104 -12.57 6.90 0.66
CA MET A 104 -12.12 5.57 1.00
C MET A 104 -11.11 5.00 -0.03
N LYS A 105 -11.22 5.40 -1.30
CA LYS A 105 -10.25 5.04 -2.36
C LYS A 105 -8.87 5.69 -2.17
N SER A 106 -8.74 6.71 -1.33
CA SER A 106 -7.43 7.28 -0.98
C SER A 106 -6.48 6.32 -0.27
N GLY A 107 -7.03 5.25 0.36
CA GLY A 107 -6.24 4.33 1.18
C GLY A 107 -6.18 4.70 2.67
N ALA A 108 -7.01 5.62 3.15
CA ALA A 108 -7.12 5.93 4.58
C ALA A 108 -7.47 4.68 5.39
N ASP A 109 -7.07 4.59 6.64
CA ASP A 109 -7.38 3.45 7.50
C ASP A 109 -8.82 3.50 8.01
N ASP A 110 -9.31 4.68 8.35
CA ASP A 110 -10.66 4.86 8.89
C ASP A 110 -11.25 6.22 8.50
N LEU A 111 -12.56 6.35 8.75
CA LEU A 111 -13.35 7.54 8.45
C LEU A 111 -14.26 7.88 9.62
N ILE A 112 -14.34 9.19 9.95
CA ILE A 112 -15.25 9.71 10.98
C ILE A 112 -16.14 10.78 10.35
N THR A 113 -17.45 10.62 10.47
CA THR A 113 -18.39 11.68 10.10
C THR A 113 -18.46 12.75 11.18
N ARG A 114 -18.54 14.01 10.76
CA ARG A 114 -18.69 15.18 11.62
C ARG A 114 -20.17 15.50 11.88
N PRO A 115 -20.53 16.09 13.04
CA PRO A 115 -19.65 16.43 14.15
C PRO A 115 -19.15 15.20 14.90
N MET A 116 -17.86 15.20 15.31
CA MET A 116 -17.23 14.09 16.00
C MET A 116 -16.94 14.42 17.47
N SER A 117 -17.22 13.48 18.36
CA SER A 117 -16.89 13.59 19.77
C SER A 117 -15.47 13.09 20.07
N ARG A 118 -14.91 13.53 21.22
CA ARG A 118 -13.62 12.99 21.70
C ARG A 118 -13.64 11.47 21.80
N SER A 119 -14.70 10.89 22.33
CA SER A 119 -14.81 9.44 22.50
C SER A 119 -14.79 8.69 21.16
N GLN A 120 -15.40 9.25 20.12
CA GLN A 120 -15.35 8.68 18.78
C GLN A 120 -13.92 8.70 18.20
N ILE A 121 -13.22 9.83 18.33
CA ILE A 121 -11.82 9.94 17.87
C ILE A 121 -10.96 8.89 18.56
N VAL A 122 -11.00 8.85 19.90
CA VAL A 122 -10.20 7.91 20.71
C VAL A 122 -10.52 6.46 20.38
N SER A 123 -11.82 6.11 20.26
CA SER A 123 -12.25 4.75 19.90
C SER A 123 -11.72 4.30 18.52
N ARG A 124 -11.68 5.21 17.53
CA ARG A 124 -11.12 4.90 16.21
C ARG A 124 -9.62 4.65 16.27
N ILE A 125 -8.89 5.49 17.00
CA ILE A 125 -7.45 5.34 17.17
C ILE A 125 -7.12 4.03 17.92
N GLN A 126 -7.81 3.75 19.02
CA GLN A 126 -7.64 2.49 19.78
C GLN A 126 -7.91 1.26 18.90
N ARG A 127 -8.90 1.33 18.00
CA ARG A 127 -9.15 0.25 17.04
C ARG A 127 -8.01 0.07 16.06
N LEU A 128 -7.35 1.14 15.58
CA LEU A 128 -6.18 1.05 14.71
C LEU A 128 -4.96 0.44 15.45
N VAL A 129 -4.81 0.74 16.73
CA VAL A 129 -3.80 0.08 17.58
C VAL A 129 -4.10 -1.42 17.72
N ALA A 130 -5.33 -1.77 18.07
CA ALA A 130 -5.70 -3.16 18.36
C ALA A 130 -5.77 -4.04 17.11
N THR A 131 -6.47 -3.57 16.07
CA THR A 131 -6.90 -4.40 14.92
C THR A 131 -6.82 -3.66 13.60
N ARG A 132 -5.66 -3.05 13.27
CA ARG A 132 -5.45 -2.49 11.94
C ARG A 132 -5.61 -3.56 10.87
N LYS A 133 -6.42 -3.26 9.87
CA LYS A 133 -6.63 -4.19 8.75
C LYS A 133 -5.36 -4.34 7.92
N PRO A 134 -5.05 -5.55 7.44
CA PRO A 134 -3.96 -5.74 6.49
C PRO A 134 -4.27 -5.02 5.16
N PHE A 135 -3.22 -4.69 4.40
CA PHE A 135 -3.34 -3.94 3.16
C PHE A 135 -3.60 -4.85 1.96
N VAL A 136 -4.30 -4.32 1.00
CA VAL A 136 -4.45 -4.87 -0.34
C VAL A 136 -3.92 -3.88 -1.37
N VAL A 137 -3.48 -4.43 -2.50
CA VAL A 137 -2.95 -3.67 -3.63
C VAL A 137 -3.76 -4.03 -4.85
N THR A 138 -4.20 -3.01 -5.59
CA THR A 138 -4.73 -3.11 -6.95
C THR A 138 -3.95 -2.16 -7.86
N ALA A 139 -4.32 -2.02 -9.12
CA ALA A 139 -3.71 -1.04 -10.01
C ALA A 139 -3.81 0.39 -9.43
N ASP A 140 -4.97 0.74 -8.90
CA ASP A 140 -5.35 2.10 -8.51
C ASP A 140 -5.53 2.29 -6.99
N TYR A 141 -5.20 1.28 -6.17
CA TYR A 141 -5.42 1.32 -4.74
C TYR A 141 -4.31 0.62 -3.95
N ILE A 142 -3.83 1.29 -2.92
CA ILE A 142 -3.01 0.73 -1.85
C ILE A 142 -3.64 1.15 -0.53
N GLY A 143 -4.06 0.20 0.28
CA GLY A 143 -4.69 0.52 1.56
C GLY A 143 -5.32 -0.69 2.24
N PRO A 144 -6.01 -0.46 3.37
CA PRO A 144 -6.62 -1.52 4.17
C PRO A 144 -7.65 -2.34 3.39
N ASP A 145 -7.69 -3.65 3.64
CA ASP A 145 -8.70 -4.54 3.04
C ASP A 145 -10.10 -4.20 3.58
N ARG A 146 -10.98 -3.75 2.70
CA ARG A 146 -12.34 -3.30 3.03
C ARG A 146 -13.42 -4.30 2.66
N ARG A 147 -13.04 -5.44 2.09
CA ARG A 147 -14.01 -6.44 1.68
C ARG A 147 -14.76 -6.98 2.90
N LEU A 148 -16.07 -7.07 2.76
CA LEU A 148 -16.96 -7.62 3.78
C LEU A 148 -17.00 -9.16 3.72
N MET A 149 -16.78 -9.73 2.54
CA MET A 149 -16.78 -11.17 2.33
C MET A 149 -15.38 -11.78 2.50
N ALA A 150 -15.34 -13.02 2.93
CA ALA A 150 -14.11 -13.81 2.96
C ALA A 150 -13.48 -13.85 1.56
N ARG A 151 -12.15 -13.95 1.51
CA ARG A 151 -11.43 -14.05 0.25
C ARG A 151 -11.84 -15.31 -0.49
N THR A 152 -12.09 -15.16 -1.79
CA THR A 152 -12.24 -16.32 -2.67
C THR A 152 -10.95 -17.13 -2.70
N PRO A 153 -11.04 -18.47 -2.83
CA PRO A 153 -9.84 -19.29 -3.06
C PRO A 153 -9.05 -18.76 -4.27
N GLY A 154 -7.73 -18.60 -4.11
CA GLY A 154 -6.87 -18.01 -5.14
C GLY A 154 -6.74 -16.47 -5.09
N ALA A 155 -7.48 -15.77 -4.23
CA ALA A 155 -7.26 -14.34 -4.02
C ALA A 155 -5.86 -14.08 -3.45
N MET A 156 -5.18 -13.08 -3.99
CA MET A 156 -3.85 -12.69 -3.50
C MET A 156 -3.87 -12.36 -2.01
N PRO A 157 -2.92 -12.86 -1.20
CA PRO A 157 -2.90 -12.65 0.26
C PRO A 157 -2.77 -11.14 0.58
N ALA A 158 -3.35 -10.68 1.68
CA ALA A 158 -3.17 -9.33 2.16
C ALA A 158 -1.77 -9.12 2.72
N ILE A 159 -1.31 -7.87 2.70
CA ILE A 159 0.03 -7.49 3.14
C ILE A 159 -0.06 -6.95 4.55
N ILE A 160 0.71 -7.53 5.48
CA ILE A 160 0.91 -6.95 6.80
C ILE A 160 1.96 -5.85 6.65
N VAL A 161 1.60 -4.63 7.03
CA VAL A 161 2.45 -3.45 6.90
C VAL A 161 2.92 -2.98 8.28
N PRO A 162 4.04 -2.24 8.38
CA PRO A 162 4.47 -1.60 9.61
C PRO A 162 3.37 -0.74 10.25
N ASN A 163 3.40 -0.61 11.58
CA ASN A 163 2.41 0.18 12.32
C ASN A 163 3.09 0.91 13.49
N SER A 164 3.65 2.09 13.20
CA SER A 164 4.34 2.93 14.19
C SER A 164 3.43 3.37 15.32
N LEU A 165 2.14 3.63 15.04
CA LEU A 165 1.16 3.95 16.07
C LEU A 165 1.04 2.81 17.11
N LYS A 166 0.88 1.58 16.65
CA LYS A 166 0.82 0.40 17.52
C LYS A 166 2.15 0.17 18.23
N ALA A 167 3.27 0.29 17.51
CA ALA A 167 4.60 0.12 18.09
C ALA A 167 4.82 1.01 19.31
N LYS A 168 4.46 2.29 19.22
CA LYS A 168 4.60 3.26 20.29
C LYS A 168 3.56 3.09 21.39
N ALA A 169 2.29 2.85 21.02
CA ALA A 169 1.20 2.70 21.97
C ALA A 169 1.34 1.44 22.87
N GLU A 170 1.91 0.36 22.34
CA GLU A 170 2.10 -0.92 23.05
C GLU A 170 3.55 -1.16 23.49
N ASN A 171 4.46 -0.19 23.24
CA ASN A 171 5.92 -0.34 23.46
C ASN A 171 6.49 -1.59 22.78
N ARG A 172 6.16 -1.75 21.48
CA ARG A 172 6.55 -2.87 20.63
C ARG A 172 7.37 -2.39 19.43
N PRO A 173 8.67 -2.10 19.62
CA PRO A 173 9.52 -1.49 18.59
C PRO A 173 9.66 -2.34 17.32
N GLU A 174 9.44 -3.65 17.39
CA GLU A 174 9.47 -4.55 16.25
C GLU A 174 8.34 -4.30 15.22
N LEU A 175 7.31 -3.53 15.59
CA LEU A 175 6.21 -3.12 14.70
C LEU A 175 6.43 -1.76 14.05
N SER A 176 7.52 -1.06 14.42
CA SER A 176 7.82 0.29 13.93
C SER A 176 8.05 0.32 12.42
N ALA A 177 7.69 1.43 11.81
CA ALA A 177 7.97 1.72 10.41
C ALA A 177 9.43 2.20 10.26
N THR A 178 10.39 1.30 10.52
CA THR A 178 11.79 1.59 10.21
C THR A 178 12.02 1.64 8.70
N PRO A 179 13.07 2.33 8.21
CA PRO A 179 13.38 2.36 6.78
C PRO A 179 13.45 0.96 6.16
N GLU A 180 14.02 -0.02 6.87
CA GLU A 180 14.15 -1.40 6.42
C GLU A 180 12.78 -2.11 6.35
N ALA A 181 11.93 -1.92 7.35
CA ALA A 181 10.58 -2.49 7.39
C ALA A 181 9.70 -1.90 6.27
N ILE A 182 9.80 -0.58 6.04
CA ILE A 182 9.13 0.11 4.94
C ILE A 182 9.62 -0.44 3.60
N GLN A 183 10.94 -0.53 3.40
CA GLN A 183 11.53 -1.04 2.16
C GLN A 183 11.08 -2.47 1.86
N LEU A 184 11.04 -3.34 2.87
CA LEU A 184 10.56 -4.72 2.72
C LEU A 184 9.08 -4.76 2.32
N ALA A 185 8.23 -4.00 2.99
CA ALA A 185 6.81 -3.93 2.69
C ALA A 185 6.55 -3.32 1.29
N MET A 186 7.27 -2.25 0.92
CA MET A 186 7.18 -1.63 -0.41
C MET A 186 7.63 -2.56 -1.51
N LYS A 187 8.65 -3.40 -1.27
CA LYS A 187 9.05 -4.44 -2.23
C LYS A 187 7.88 -5.37 -2.54
N VAL A 188 7.15 -5.84 -1.52
CA VAL A 188 5.97 -6.69 -1.71
C VAL A 188 4.85 -5.95 -2.44
N VAL A 189 4.61 -4.67 -2.11
CA VAL A 189 3.64 -3.80 -2.80
C VAL A 189 3.99 -3.67 -4.28
N ASN A 190 5.26 -3.36 -4.60
CA ASN A 190 5.71 -3.16 -5.98
C ASN A 190 5.65 -4.45 -6.80
N GLU A 191 6.09 -5.58 -6.25
CA GLU A 191 5.96 -6.88 -6.91
C GLU A 191 4.49 -7.22 -7.20
N ARG A 192 3.58 -6.87 -6.28
CA ARG A 192 2.15 -7.04 -6.48
C ARG A 192 1.61 -6.15 -7.60
N LYS A 193 2.01 -4.87 -7.64
CA LYS A 193 1.64 -3.95 -8.71
C LYS A 193 2.13 -4.45 -10.08
N ILE A 194 3.36 -4.91 -10.16
CA ILE A 194 3.94 -5.46 -11.40
C ILE A 194 3.09 -6.63 -11.90
N SER A 195 2.74 -7.59 -11.04
CA SER A 195 1.86 -8.71 -11.43
C SER A 195 0.51 -8.23 -11.97
N ILE A 196 -0.11 -7.28 -11.29
CA ILE A 196 -1.42 -6.73 -11.68
C ILE A 196 -1.34 -6.01 -13.02
N TYR A 197 -0.33 -5.14 -13.21
CA TYR A 197 -0.17 -4.38 -14.44
C TYR A 197 0.10 -5.29 -15.63
N THR A 198 0.97 -6.28 -15.49
CA THR A 198 1.30 -7.21 -16.57
C THR A 198 0.09 -8.06 -16.98
N GLU A 199 -0.71 -8.54 -16.02
CA GLU A 199 -1.96 -9.24 -16.32
C GLU A 199 -2.99 -8.34 -17.01
N GLN A 200 -3.10 -7.08 -16.57
CA GLN A 200 -4.02 -6.12 -17.19
C GLN A 200 -3.57 -5.75 -18.61
N LEU A 201 -2.28 -5.55 -18.84
CA LEU A 201 -1.74 -5.29 -20.19
C LEU A 201 -2.08 -6.43 -21.15
N MET A 202 -1.96 -7.69 -20.73
CA MET A 202 -2.34 -8.84 -21.55
C MET A 202 -3.83 -8.85 -21.91
N ARG A 203 -4.70 -8.58 -20.91
CA ARG A 203 -6.15 -8.52 -21.13
C ARG A 203 -6.55 -7.36 -22.05
N LEU A 204 -5.99 -6.17 -21.80
CA LEU A 204 -6.25 -4.98 -22.62
C LEU A 204 -5.76 -5.17 -24.06
N SER A 205 -4.59 -5.76 -24.27
CA SER A 205 -4.06 -6.08 -25.59
C SER A 205 -5.03 -6.95 -26.41
N SER A 206 -5.54 -8.02 -25.82
CA SER A 206 -6.52 -8.86 -26.50
C SER A 206 -7.80 -8.09 -26.84
N ALA A 207 -8.26 -7.20 -25.95
CA ALA A 207 -9.41 -6.37 -26.21
C ALA A 207 -9.20 -5.31 -27.29
N VAL A 208 -7.99 -4.69 -27.35
CA VAL A 208 -7.61 -3.77 -28.44
C VAL A 208 -7.74 -4.47 -29.80
N VAL A 209 -7.12 -5.64 -29.94
CA VAL A 209 -7.17 -6.41 -31.19
C VAL A 209 -8.62 -6.74 -31.62
N LEU A 210 -9.49 -7.10 -30.69
CA LEU A 210 -10.90 -7.38 -30.96
C LEU A 210 -11.67 -6.13 -31.39
N LEU A 211 -11.48 -5.00 -30.72
CA LEU A 211 -12.20 -3.76 -31.02
C LEU A 211 -11.84 -3.15 -32.37
N PHE A 212 -10.60 -3.32 -32.82
CA PHE A 212 -10.20 -2.87 -34.16
C PHE A 212 -10.74 -3.74 -35.30
N GLY A 213 -11.23 -4.95 -35.01
CA GLY A 213 -11.98 -5.78 -35.95
C GLY A 213 -13.46 -5.42 -36.09
N THR A 214 -13.99 -4.52 -35.25
CA THR A 214 -15.42 -4.20 -35.16
C THR A 214 -15.69 -2.75 -35.59
N THR A 215 -16.71 -2.55 -36.43
CA THR A 215 -17.09 -1.21 -36.93
C THR A 215 -17.85 -0.41 -35.87
N GLY A 216 -17.69 0.94 -35.88
CA GLY A 216 -18.51 1.85 -35.07
C GLY A 216 -18.03 2.10 -33.65
N LEU A 217 -16.90 1.52 -33.18
CA LEU A 217 -16.43 1.57 -31.80
C LEU A 217 -15.20 2.50 -31.59
N ALA A 218 -15.10 3.61 -32.33
CA ALA A 218 -13.94 4.53 -32.21
C ALA A 218 -13.73 5.08 -30.79
N ARG A 219 -14.83 5.41 -30.09
CA ARG A 219 -14.76 5.88 -28.70
C ARG A 219 -14.20 4.79 -27.77
N ASP A 220 -14.62 3.55 -27.94
CA ASP A 220 -14.19 2.42 -27.11
C ASP A 220 -12.73 2.07 -27.41
N ARG A 221 -12.29 2.16 -28.70
CA ARG A 221 -10.89 1.99 -29.09
C ARG A 221 -9.99 3.03 -28.41
N ARG A 222 -10.38 4.30 -28.43
CA ARG A 222 -9.66 5.37 -27.73
C ARG A 222 -9.54 5.12 -26.23
N ALA A 223 -10.63 4.74 -25.60
CA ALA A 223 -10.67 4.47 -24.16
C ALA A 223 -9.75 3.30 -23.77
N ILE A 224 -9.75 2.22 -24.56
CA ILE A 224 -8.97 1.03 -24.21
C ILE A 224 -7.47 1.23 -24.49
N VAL A 225 -7.10 1.96 -25.56
CA VAL A 225 -5.70 2.34 -25.83
C VAL A 225 -5.18 3.26 -24.73
N ALA A 226 -5.95 4.26 -24.33
CA ALA A 226 -5.60 5.13 -23.22
C ALA A 226 -5.45 4.37 -21.90
N ALA A 227 -6.33 3.42 -21.61
CA ALA A 227 -6.21 2.55 -20.45
C ALA A 227 -4.95 1.69 -20.49
N MET A 228 -4.59 1.19 -21.67
CA MET A 228 -3.36 0.40 -21.84
C MET A 228 -2.10 1.26 -21.65
N GLN A 229 -2.08 2.49 -22.16
CA GLN A 229 -1.02 3.47 -21.93
C GLN A 229 -0.85 3.79 -20.44
N ASP A 230 -1.95 4.04 -19.74
CA ASP A 230 -1.94 4.30 -18.29
C ASP A 230 -1.35 3.10 -17.52
N ARG A 231 -1.74 1.88 -17.84
CA ARG A 231 -1.20 0.67 -17.19
C ARG A 231 0.27 0.44 -17.52
N ASN A 232 0.69 0.73 -18.75
CA ASN A 232 2.09 0.65 -19.15
C ASN A 232 2.96 1.70 -18.44
N GLY A 233 2.50 2.94 -18.35
CA GLY A 233 3.16 3.99 -17.58
C GLY A 233 3.28 3.65 -16.08
N GLY A 234 2.22 3.07 -15.50
CA GLY A 234 2.23 2.56 -14.13
C GLY A 234 3.26 1.44 -13.92
N LEU A 235 3.36 0.51 -14.87
CA LEU A 235 4.38 -0.55 -14.85
C LEU A 235 5.79 0.04 -14.94
N ALA A 236 6.06 0.92 -15.91
CA ALA A 236 7.35 1.56 -16.09
C ALA A 236 7.83 2.28 -14.82
N ALA A 237 6.92 2.97 -14.12
CA ALA A 237 7.24 3.65 -12.88
C ALA A 237 7.63 2.69 -11.74
N VAL A 238 6.99 1.52 -11.66
CA VAL A 238 7.21 0.56 -10.58
C VAL A 238 8.43 -0.34 -10.81
N VAL A 239 8.77 -0.66 -12.06
CA VAL A 239 9.93 -1.52 -12.37
C VAL A 239 11.26 -0.80 -12.24
N LYS A 240 11.27 0.53 -12.36
CA LYS A 240 12.48 1.37 -12.28
C LYS A 240 13.20 1.18 -10.94
N GLY A 241 14.51 0.91 -10.98
CA GLY A 241 15.30 0.65 -9.78
C GLY A 241 15.02 -0.68 -9.09
N THR A 242 14.24 -1.57 -9.71
CA THR A 242 13.98 -2.93 -9.20
C THR A 242 14.72 -3.99 -10.03
N ARG A 243 14.66 -5.24 -9.59
CA ARG A 243 15.17 -6.39 -10.38
C ARG A 243 14.45 -6.59 -11.72
N PHE A 244 13.34 -5.89 -11.95
CA PHE A 244 12.56 -5.92 -13.20
C PHE A 244 12.90 -4.78 -14.16
N GLU A 245 13.92 -3.99 -13.88
CA GLU A 245 14.28 -2.81 -14.68
C GLU A 245 14.57 -3.15 -16.17
N HIS A 246 15.02 -4.39 -16.44
CA HIS A 246 15.21 -4.89 -17.80
C HIS A 246 13.92 -4.92 -18.65
N VAL A 247 12.74 -4.83 -18.01
CA VAL A 247 11.44 -4.76 -18.71
C VAL A 247 11.16 -3.36 -19.26
N THR A 248 11.90 -2.34 -18.84
CA THR A 248 11.68 -0.94 -19.26
C THR A 248 11.71 -0.78 -20.79
N SER A 249 12.68 -1.41 -21.47
CA SER A 249 12.77 -1.33 -22.93
C SER A 249 11.56 -1.94 -23.66
N LEU A 250 10.95 -2.99 -23.09
CA LEU A 250 9.71 -3.56 -23.65
C LEU A 250 8.51 -2.65 -23.38
N SER A 251 8.49 -1.99 -22.22
CA SER A 251 7.48 -1.00 -21.85
C SER A 251 7.55 0.22 -22.76
N ASP A 252 8.74 0.72 -23.06
CA ASP A 252 8.97 1.82 -23.99
C ASP A 252 8.50 1.44 -25.42
N ALA A 253 8.87 0.25 -25.89
CA ALA A 253 8.42 -0.24 -27.20
C ALA A 253 6.89 -0.41 -27.28
N LEU A 254 6.24 -0.78 -26.19
CA LEU A 254 4.78 -0.83 -26.12
C LEU A 254 4.17 0.56 -26.17
N ASP A 255 4.76 1.54 -25.50
CA ASP A 255 4.28 2.93 -25.51
C ASP A 255 4.39 3.54 -26.90
N ASP A 256 5.54 3.37 -27.59
CA ASP A 256 5.74 3.77 -28.99
C ASP A 256 4.69 3.16 -29.92
N LEU A 257 4.41 1.87 -29.76
CA LEU A 257 3.39 1.17 -30.53
C LEU A 257 2.00 1.78 -30.28
N LEU A 258 1.61 1.99 -29.02
CA LEU A 258 0.30 2.52 -28.67
C LEU A 258 0.10 3.96 -29.14
N GLN A 259 1.18 4.77 -29.19
CA GLN A 259 1.15 6.13 -29.76
C GLN A 259 1.01 6.13 -31.28
N SER A 260 1.51 5.11 -31.96
CA SER A 260 1.45 4.99 -33.43
C SER A 260 0.10 4.49 -33.96
N ILE A 261 -0.75 3.92 -33.10
CA ILE A 261 -2.04 3.34 -33.50
C ILE A 261 -3.04 4.45 -33.87
N ASP A 262 -3.55 4.39 -35.11
CA ASP A 262 -4.66 5.23 -35.54
C ASP A 262 -5.98 4.73 -34.96
N VAL A 263 -6.39 5.33 -33.84
CA VAL A 263 -7.63 4.97 -33.12
C VAL A 263 -8.91 5.26 -33.90
N GLU A 264 -8.86 6.14 -34.91
CA GLU A 264 -9.99 6.41 -35.82
C GLU A 264 -10.04 5.40 -36.97
N GLY A 265 -8.93 4.74 -37.28
CA GLY A 265 -8.82 3.72 -38.30
C GLY A 265 -9.71 2.51 -38.03
N ARG A 266 -10.07 1.78 -39.10
CA ARG A 266 -10.96 0.62 -38.99
C ARG A 266 -10.23 -0.69 -38.69
N ALA A 267 -8.93 -0.76 -39.00
CA ALA A 267 -8.15 -1.98 -38.82
C ALA A 267 -6.74 -1.65 -38.35
N LEU A 268 -6.18 -2.52 -37.55
CA LEU A 268 -4.74 -2.55 -37.25
C LEU A 268 -3.98 -3.19 -38.45
N SER A 269 -2.75 -2.73 -38.68
CA SER A 269 -1.86 -3.48 -39.56
C SER A 269 -1.57 -4.87 -38.96
N ASP A 270 -1.24 -5.84 -39.81
CA ASP A 270 -0.88 -7.19 -39.34
C ASP A 270 0.34 -7.14 -38.40
N LYS A 271 1.28 -6.23 -38.66
CA LYS A 271 2.45 -5.99 -37.82
C LYS A 271 2.04 -5.46 -36.43
N ASP A 272 1.17 -4.45 -36.37
CA ASP A 272 0.74 -3.87 -35.10
C ASP A 272 -0.06 -4.88 -34.28
N ARG A 273 -0.88 -5.69 -34.91
CA ARG A 273 -1.63 -6.78 -34.27
C ARG A 273 -0.69 -7.81 -33.65
N GLU A 274 0.36 -8.19 -34.38
CA GLU A 274 1.36 -9.13 -33.88
C GLU A 274 2.14 -8.53 -32.71
N LEU A 275 2.62 -7.29 -32.81
CA LEU A 275 3.35 -6.60 -31.75
C LEU A 275 2.48 -6.40 -30.48
N LEU A 276 1.20 -6.01 -30.65
CA LEU A 276 0.25 -5.93 -29.53
C LEU A 276 0.07 -7.28 -28.81
N SER A 277 0.16 -8.38 -29.52
CA SER A 277 0.09 -9.70 -28.90
C SER A 277 1.40 -10.10 -28.21
N GLN A 278 2.54 -9.83 -28.83
CA GLN A 278 3.85 -10.33 -28.40
C GLN A 278 4.47 -9.50 -27.27
N ILE A 279 4.40 -8.16 -27.33
CA ILE A 279 5.08 -7.31 -26.35
C ILE A 279 4.48 -7.47 -24.93
N PRO A 280 3.15 -7.38 -24.70
CA PRO A 280 2.57 -7.61 -23.38
C PRO A 280 2.84 -9.02 -22.84
N TYR A 281 2.85 -10.02 -23.72
CA TYR A 281 3.20 -11.39 -23.34
C TYR A 281 4.67 -11.50 -22.90
N ALA A 282 5.60 -10.88 -23.65
CA ALA A 282 7.01 -10.85 -23.29
C ALA A 282 7.26 -10.14 -21.94
N ILE A 283 6.59 -8.99 -21.73
CA ILE A 283 6.61 -8.26 -20.45
C ILE A 283 6.13 -9.16 -19.32
N HIS A 284 4.96 -9.79 -19.47
CA HIS A 284 4.39 -10.67 -18.46
C HIS A 284 5.33 -11.84 -18.15
N LYS A 285 5.84 -12.52 -19.17
CA LYS A 285 6.75 -13.65 -19.04
C LYS A 285 8.05 -13.25 -18.31
N ALA A 286 8.67 -12.13 -18.70
CA ALA A 286 9.88 -11.64 -18.07
C ALA A 286 9.68 -11.34 -16.57
N CYS A 287 8.52 -10.79 -16.19
CA CYS A 287 8.19 -10.54 -14.79
C CYS A 287 7.90 -11.85 -14.01
N MET A 288 7.22 -12.81 -14.62
CA MET A 288 6.84 -14.07 -13.94
C MET A 288 8.03 -15.01 -13.73
N GLU A 289 8.95 -15.11 -14.67
CA GLU A 289 10.16 -15.93 -14.53
C GLU A 289 11.03 -15.51 -13.34
N VAL A 290 11.17 -14.20 -13.14
CA VAL A 290 11.90 -13.64 -11.98
C VAL A 290 11.14 -13.89 -10.68
N HIS A 291 9.81 -13.84 -10.69
CA HIS A 291 8.99 -14.17 -9.52
C HIS A 291 9.16 -15.63 -9.09
N HIS A 292 9.14 -16.55 -10.02
CA HIS A 292 9.24 -17.98 -9.71
C HIS A 292 10.58 -18.32 -9.06
N THR A 293 11.68 -17.80 -9.60
CA THR A 293 13.02 -17.99 -9.04
C THR A 293 13.18 -17.39 -7.65
N ALA A 294 12.55 -16.23 -7.39
CA ALA A 294 12.63 -15.57 -6.08
C ALA A 294 11.73 -16.22 -5.03
N SER A 295 10.56 -16.72 -5.41
CA SER A 295 9.69 -17.49 -4.52
C SER A 295 10.41 -18.76 -4.04
N LEU A 296 11.02 -19.51 -4.96
CA LEU A 296 11.83 -20.68 -4.62
C LEU A 296 12.99 -20.34 -3.67
N ALA A 297 13.69 -19.23 -3.91
CA ALA A 297 14.79 -18.81 -3.03
C ALA A 297 14.30 -18.38 -1.64
N PHE A 298 13.11 -17.80 -1.53
CA PHE A 298 12.49 -17.42 -0.27
C PHE A 298 12.05 -18.68 0.50
N ASP A 299 11.39 -19.61 -0.17
CA ASP A 299 10.95 -20.88 0.42
C ASP A 299 12.13 -21.70 0.95
N ILE A 300 13.24 -21.75 0.20
CA ILE A 300 14.49 -22.41 0.64
C ILE A 300 15.08 -21.70 1.88
N ARG A 301 15.07 -20.38 1.95
CA ARG A 301 15.54 -19.63 3.12
C ARG A 301 14.67 -19.86 4.34
N ASP A 302 13.36 -19.90 4.18
CA ASP A 302 12.42 -20.11 5.28
C ASP A 302 12.55 -21.51 5.84
N VAL A 303 12.62 -22.53 4.99
CA VAL A 303 12.91 -23.93 5.39
C VAL A 303 14.26 -24.04 6.10
N SER A 304 15.30 -23.36 5.58
CA SER A 304 16.63 -23.37 6.20
C SER A 304 16.64 -22.70 7.58
N SER A 305 15.87 -21.62 7.75
CA SER A 305 15.73 -20.94 9.04
C SER A 305 14.97 -21.78 10.07
N GLN A 306 13.91 -22.45 9.64
CA GLN A 306 13.13 -23.36 10.49
C GLN A 306 13.96 -24.57 10.94
N LEU A 307 14.79 -25.14 10.05
CA LEU A 307 15.71 -26.25 10.40
C LEU A 307 16.78 -25.81 11.40
N ARG A 308 17.39 -24.63 11.23
CA ARG A 308 18.34 -24.07 12.21
C ARG A 308 17.70 -23.84 13.57
N ASN A 309 16.50 -23.31 13.61
CA ASN A 309 15.76 -23.08 14.87
C ASN A 309 15.38 -24.42 15.57
N LYS A 310 15.08 -25.49 14.82
CA LYS A 310 14.85 -26.80 15.38
C LYS A 310 16.13 -27.41 15.95
N GLN A 311 17.28 -27.32 15.24
CA GLN A 311 18.56 -27.81 15.74
C GLN A 311 19.02 -27.06 17.00
N THR A 312 18.81 -25.72 17.06
CA THR A 312 19.14 -24.92 18.25
C THR A 312 18.28 -25.33 19.46
N ARG A 313 17.00 -25.63 19.25
CA ARG A 313 16.10 -26.13 20.32
C ARG A 313 16.45 -27.53 20.80
N GLN A 314 16.92 -28.41 19.92
CA GLN A 314 17.37 -29.76 20.30
C GLN A 314 18.69 -29.72 21.08
N ASN A 315 19.60 -28.80 20.75
CA ASN A 315 20.87 -28.64 21.47
C ASN A 315 20.72 -27.95 22.84
N ILE A 316 19.64 -27.20 23.08
CA ILE A 316 19.35 -26.59 24.39
C ILE A 316 18.59 -27.54 25.32
N GLY A 317 18.00 -28.61 24.77
CA GLY A 317 17.17 -29.59 25.52
C GLY A 317 17.87 -30.84 25.97
N ALA A 318 19.19 -31.00 25.82
CA ALA A 318 19.91 -32.14 26.33
C ALA A 318 20.25 -31.95 27.83
N PRO A 319 19.74 -32.76 28.74
CA PRO A 319 20.13 -32.68 30.14
C PRO A 319 21.58 -33.08 30.29
N LEU A 320 22.36 -32.28 31.02
CA LEU A 320 23.67 -32.69 31.54
C LEU A 320 23.44 -33.82 32.53
N GLU A 321 23.67 -35.06 32.11
CA GLU A 321 23.82 -36.17 33.05
C GLU A 321 25.06 -35.90 33.92
N ASN A 322 24.80 -35.53 35.17
CA ASN A 322 25.78 -35.52 36.24
C ASN A 322 26.24 -36.94 36.54
N LYS A 323 27.43 -37.31 36.04
CA LYS A 323 28.20 -38.41 36.63
C LYS A 323 28.77 -37.95 37.97
N ILE A 324 28.06 -38.23 39.04
CA ILE A 324 28.62 -38.21 40.38
C ILE A 324 29.18 -39.61 40.63
N ASN A 325 30.47 -39.69 40.58
CA ASN A 325 31.23 -40.80 41.15
C ASN A 325 31.01 -40.84 42.64
N SER A 326 30.61 -41.98 43.16
CA SER A 326 30.70 -42.30 44.59
C SER A 326 32.07 -42.90 44.88
N PRO A 327 32.73 -42.52 45.98
CA PRO A 327 33.95 -43.13 46.41
C PRO A 327 33.69 -44.36 47.29
N LEU A 328 34.57 -45.26 47.18
CA LEU A 328 34.97 -46.30 48.08
C LEU A 328 34.77 -46.04 49.56
N PHE A 329 34.29 -47.07 50.29
CA PHE A 329 34.96 -47.56 51.52
C PHE A 329 34.29 -48.83 52.00
N ASP A 330 35.13 -49.83 52.26
CA ASP A 330 35.23 -51.08 53.00
C ASP A 330 34.45 -52.29 52.52
#